data_e0608f3313c5cdc819a633a9b5759cf2
#
_entry.id   e0608f3313c5cdc819a633a9b5759cf2
#
_cell.length_a   1.000
_cell.length_b   1.000
_cell.length_c   1.000
_cell.angle_alpha   90.00
_cell.angle_beta   90.00
_cell.angle_gamma   90.00
#
_symmetry.space_group_name_H-M   'P 1'
#
loop_
_entity.id
_entity.type
_entity.pdbx_description
1 polymer ?
#
loop_
_entity_poly.entity_id
_entity_poly.type
_entity_poly.pdbx_seq_one_letter_code
_entity_poly.pdbx_strand_id
1 'polypeptide(L)'
;MFPDIVGVSVKHNGTRSDFSVTISSPYDSPSRYADAFRLLDENGNELGIRLLLHDHANEQPFTRSLLNVDVPGNISKIIVQARDKRYGWGGKTHTIDWPL
;
A
#
# COMPACT_ATOMS: atom_id res chain seq x y z
N MET A 1 -12.50 12.55 -0.28
CA MET A 1 -12.33 11.12 -0.02
C MET A 1 -11.00 10.64 -0.52
N PHE A 2 -10.39 9.75 0.23
CA PHE A 2 -9.11 9.12 -0.10
C PHE A 2 -9.23 7.62 0.06
N PRO A 3 -8.36 6.83 -0.59
CA PRO A 3 -8.36 5.39 -0.37
C PRO A 3 -7.82 5.06 1.03
N ASP A 4 -8.43 4.09 1.69
CA ASP A 4 -8.01 3.63 3.01
C ASP A 4 -7.31 2.29 2.90
N ILE A 5 -6.21 2.13 3.62
CA ILE A 5 -5.58 0.82 3.80
C ILE A 5 -6.35 0.09 4.90
N VAL A 6 -6.96 -1.03 4.58
CA VAL A 6 -7.78 -1.78 5.54
C VAL A 6 -7.17 -3.12 5.94
N GLY A 7 -6.09 -3.53 5.30
CA GLY A 7 -5.38 -4.74 5.68
C GLY A 7 -4.04 -4.86 4.98
N VAL A 8 -3.09 -5.51 5.66
CA VAL A 8 -1.78 -5.82 5.10
C VAL A 8 -1.36 -7.19 5.61
N SER A 9 -0.87 -8.04 4.71
CA SER A 9 -0.23 -9.29 5.09
C SER A 9 1.15 -9.35 4.46
N VAL A 10 2.08 -10.03 5.13
CA VAL A 10 3.47 -10.11 4.71
C VAL A 10 3.90 -11.57 4.64
N LYS A 11 4.60 -11.91 3.57
CA LYS A 11 5.21 -13.22 3.39
C LYS A 11 6.69 -13.04 3.12
N HIS A 12 7.54 -13.66 3.95
CA HIS A 12 8.98 -13.63 3.71
C HIS A 12 9.35 -14.59 2.57
N ASN A 13 10.24 -14.14 1.71
CA ASN A 13 10.71 -14.88 0.55
C ASN A 13 12.24 -14.74 0.49
N GLY A 14 12.92 -15.58 1.27
CA GLY A 14 14.36 -15.43 1.47
C GLY A 14 14.69 -14.16 2.25
N THR A 15 15.54 -13.31 1.70
CA THR A 15 15.91 -12.03 2.30
C THR A 15 14.93 -10.91 1.92
N ARG A 16 13.93 -11.21 1.08
CA ARG A 16 12.94 -10.24 0.62
C ARG A 16 11.58 -10.54 1.20
N SER A 17 10.65 -9.62 1.04
CA SER A 17 9.29 -9.76 1.58
C SER A 17 8.27 -9.35 0.54
N ASP A 18 7.15 -10.10 0.51
CA ASP A 18 6.01 -9.82 -0.34
C ASP A 18 4.90 -9.24 0.52
N PHE A 19 4.36 -8.10 0.11
CA PHE A 19 3.29 -7.41 0.82
C PHE A 19 1.99 -7.53 0.04
N SER A 20 0.95 -8.04 0.69
CA SER A 20 -0.41 -8.02 0.11
C SER A 20 -1.20 -6.95 0.84
N VAL A 21 -1.67 -5.96 0.09
CA VAL A 21 -2.30 -4.75 0.62
C VAL A 21 -3.75 -4.70 0.18
N THR A 22 -4.65 -4.56 1.15
CA THR A 22 -6.09 -4.44 0.88
C THR A 22 -6.49 -2.98 1.05
N ILE A 23 -7.12 -2.46 0.01
CA ILE A 23 -7.50 -1.04 -0.10
C ILE A 23 -9.02 -0.93 -0.23
N SER A 24 -9.58 0.01 0.49
CA SER A 24 -10.98 0.40 0.35
C SER A 24 -11.06 1.79 -0.29
N SER A 25 -11.58 1.83 -1.52
CA SER A 25 -11.81 3.06 -2.26
C SER A 25 -13.15 2.97 -3.01
N PRO A 26 -14.27 2.89 -2.26
CA PRO A 26 -15.58 2.63 -2.87
C PRO A 26 -16.06 3.73 -3.81
N TYR A 27 -15.42 4.89 -3.80
CA TYR A 27 -15.68 5.99 -4.74
C TYR A 27 -15.03 5.77 -6.12
N ASP A 28 -14.24 4.70 -6.31
CA ASP A 28 -13.48 4.47 -7.54
C ASP A 28 -14.37 4.57 -8.78
N SER A 29 -13.83 5.27 -9.78
CA SER A 29 -14.40 5.41 -11.12
C SER A 29 -13.24 5.51 -12.11
N PRO A 30 -13.48 5.35 -13.43
CA PRO A 30 -12.40 5.49 -14.41
C PRO A 30 -11.69 6.84 -14.39
N SER A 31 -12.35 7.91 -13.90
CA SER A 31 -11.76 9.24 -13.84
C SER A 31 -11.07 9.54 -12.51
N ARG A 32 -11.36 8.78 -11.46
CA ARG A 32 -10.77 8.98 -10.14
C ARG A 32 -10.76 7.67 -9.36
N TYR A 33 -9.57 7.18 -9.02
CA TYR A 33 -9.41 5.90 -8.33
C TYR A 33 -8.13 5.88 -7.51
N ALA A 34 -7.99 4.88 -6.63
CA ALA A 34 -6.73 4.60 -5.96
C ALA A 34 -5.73 4.15 -7.02
N ASP A 35 -4.68 4.93 -7.28
CA ASP A 35 -3.76 4.69 -8.38
C ASP A 35 -2.37 4.23 -7.96
N ALA A 36 -2.12 4.09 -6.66
CA ALA A 36 -0.87 3.55 -6.13
C ALA A 36 -1.00 3.24 -4.65
N PHE A 37 -0.11 2.39 -4.15
CA PHE A 37 0.20 2.32 -2.73
C PHE A 37 1.72 2.21 -2.56
N ARG A 38 2.20 2.63 -1.41
CA ARG A 38 3.63 2.59 -1.10
C ARG A 38 3.88 2.13 0.33
N LEU A 39 5.12 1.70 0.54
CA LEU A 39 5.64 1.36 1.85
C LEU A 39 6.66 2.42 2.25
N LEU A 40 6.52 2.95 3.45
CA LEU A 40 7.44 3.94 4.02
C LEU A 40 8.06 3.37 5.28
N ASP A 41 9.30 3.77 5.59
CA ASP A 41 9.86 3.52 6.90
C ASP A 41 9.39 4.59 7.90
N GLU A 42 9.82 4.49 9.16
CA GLU A 42 9.44 5.43 10.22
C GLU A 42 9.92 6.86 9.97
N ASN A 43 10.91 7.05 9.10
CA ASN A 43 11.46 8.36 8.75
C ASN A 43 10.84 8.92 7.45
N GLY A 44 9.88 8.22 6.86
CA GLY A 44 9.22 8.65 5.64
C GLY A 44 9.96 8.27 4.35
N ASN A 45 10.98 7.43 4.43
CA ASN A 45 11.68 6.96 3.24
C ASN A 45 10.86 5.87 2.54
N GLU A 46 10.70 5.99 1.22
CA GLU A 46 9.95 5.01 0.45
C GLU A 46 10.76 3.73 0.25
N LEU A 47 10.16 2.61 0.65
CA LEU A 47 10.75 1.28 0.50
C LEU A 47 10.29 0.58 -0.76
N GLY A 48 9.15 0.95 -1.28
CA GLY A 48 8.58 0.40 -2.49
C GLY A 48 7.26 1.04 -2.82
N ILE A 49 6.88 0.98 -4.09
CA ILE A 49 5.62 1.51 -4.59
C ILE A 49 5.03 0.58 -5.64
N ARG A 50 3.71 0.42 -5.62
CA ARG A 50 2.99 -0.27 -6.68
C ARG A 50 2.00 0.69 -7.33
N LEU A 51 2.09 0.82 -8.65
CA LEU A 51 1.12 1.58 -9.44
C LEU A 51 -0.09 0.72 -9.75
N LEU A 52 -1.27 1.32 -9.70
CA LEU A 52 -2.55 0.70 -10.02
C LEU A 52 -3.10 1.45 -11.23
N LEU A 53 -3.34 0.74 -12.32
CA LEU A 53 -3.50 1.37 -13.63
C LEU A 53 -4.96 1.59 -14.06
N HIS A 54 -5.92 1.15 -13.24
CA HIS A 54 -7.35 1.32 -13.52
C HIS A 54 -8.16 1.30 -12.23
N ASP A 55 -9.42 1.71 -12.32
CA ASP A 55 -10.30 1.69 -11.17
C ASP A 55 -10.71 0.27 -10.78
N HIS A 56 -11.16 0.13 -9.54
CA HIS A 56 -11.67 -1.11 -8.96
C HIS A 56 -13.10 -0.92 -8.47
N ALA A 57 -13.92 -0.19 -9.25
CA ALA A 57 -15.28 0.18 -8.85
C ALA A 57 -16.16 -1.04 -8.52
N ASN A 58 -15.93 -2.17 -9.21
CA ASN A 58 -16.70 -3.39 -9.03
C ASN A 58 -16.04 -4.41 -8.10
N GLU A 59 -14.93 -4.04 -7.48
CA GLU A 59 -14.18 -4.92 -6.56
C GLU A 59 -13.76 -4.10 -5.35
N GLN A 60 -14.60 -4.07 -4.32
CA GLN A 60 -14.30 -3.31 -3.10
C GLN A 60 -14.59 -4.13 -1.85
N PRO A 61 -13.63 -4.21 -0.89
CA PRO A 61 -12.25 -3.77 -1.03
C PRO A 61 -11.47 -4.68 -1.96
N PHE A 62 -10.34 -4.20 -2.45
CA PHE A 62 -9.50 -5.00 -3.35
C PHE A 62 -8.11 -5.19 -2.75
N THR A 63 -7.44 -6.29 -3.13
CA THR A 63 -6.11 -6.64 -2.63
C THR A 63 -5.14 -6.76 -3.80
N ARG A 64 -3.98 -6.11 -3.64
CA ARG A 64 -2.87 -6.22 -4.62
C ARG A 64 -1.57 -6.40 -3.87
N SER A 65 -0.58 -6.98 -4.55
CA SER A 65 0.70 -7.33 -3.94
C SER A 65 1.83 -6.49 -4.47
N LEU A 66 2.77 -6.19 -3.59
CA LEU A 66 4.09 -5.65 -3.94
C LEU A 66 5.11 -6.72 -3.57
N LEU A 67 5.75 -7.29 -4.57
CA LEU A 67 6.60 -8.47 -4.43
C LEU A 67 8.07 -8.11 -4.31
N ASN A 68 8.83 -8.96 -3.60
CA ASN A 68 10.29 -8.91 -3.55
C ASN A 68 10.83 -7.57 -3.03
N VAL A 69 10.23 -7.05 -1.98
CA VAL A 69 10.70 -5.81 -1.36
C VAL A 69 11.92 -6.11 -0.49
N ASP A 70 12.98 -5.34 -0.70
CA ASP A 70 14.19 -5.42 0.10
C ASP A 70 14.05 -4.43 1.25
N VAL A 71 13.71 -4.93 2.44
CA VAL A 71 13.48 -4.10 3.61
C VAL A 71 14.79 -3.97 4.40
N PRO A 72 15.29 -2.73 4.61
CA PRO A 72 16.51 -2.53 5.40
C PRO A 72 16.39 -3.09 6.81
N GLY A 73 17.48 -3.68 7.32
CA GLY A 73 17.48 -4.32 8.64
C GLY A 73 17.44 -3.36 9.82
N ASN A 74 17.63 -2.07 9.58
CA ASN A 74 17.70 -1.06 10.64
C ASN A 74 16.39 -0.30 10.87
N ILE A 75 15.31 -0.70 10.22
CA ILE A 75 14.00 -0.05 10.44
C ILE A 75 13.18 -0.82 11.47
N SER A 76 12.28 -0.12 12.12
CA SER A 76 11.41 -0.68 13.16
C SER A 76 9.93 -0.63 12.80
N LYS A 77 9.55 0.13 11.79
CA LYS A 77 8.15 0.25 11.36
C LYS A 77 8.05 0.40 9.86
N ILE A 78 6.98 -0.16 9.29
CA ILE A 78 6.59 0.07 7.90
C ILE A 78 5.19 0.66 7.90
N ILE A 79 5.03 1.78 7.19
CA ILE A 79 3.76 2.46 7.05
C ILE A 79 3.28 2.28 5.62
N VAL A 80 2.08 1.73 5.46
CA VAL A 80 1.46 1.51 4.15
C VAL A 80 0.47 2.64 3.89
N GLN A 81 0.59 3.26 2.72
CA GLN A 81 -0.21 4.42 2.36
C GLN A 81 -0.67 4.30 0.90
N ALA A 82 -1.92 4.68 0.63
CA ALA A 82 -2.47 4.69 -0.72
C ALA A 82 -2.56 6.10 -1.28
N ARG A 83 -2.68 6.18 -2.60
CA ARG A 83 -2.76 7.45 -3.33
C ARG A 83 -4.03 7.50 -4.16
N ASP A 84 -4.72 8.64 -4.11
CA ASP A 84 -5.81 8.97 -5.02
C ASP A 84 -5.24 9.61 -6.29
N LYS A 85 -5.71 9.18 -7.45
CA LYS A 85 -5.24 9.68 -8.74
C LYS A 85 -5.35 11.20 -8.86
N ARG A 86 -6.38 11.79 -8.25
CA ARG A 86 -6.65 13.22 -8.36
C ARG A 86 -6.08 14.04 -7.22
N TYR A 87 -6.16 13.52 -5.98
CA TYR A 87 -5.84 14.30 -4.79
C TYR A 87 -4.56 13.87 -4.08
N GLY A 88 -3.90 12.81 -4.56
CA GLY A 88 -2.61 12.40 -4.03
C GLY A 88 -2.68 11.46 -2.84
N TRP A 89 -1.61 11.44 -2.06
CA TRP A 89 -1.48 10.56 -0.90
C TRP A 89 -2.43 11.00 0.21
N GLY A 90 -3.14 10.06 0.80
CA GLY A 90 -4.06 10.36 1.87
C GLY A 90 -4.85 9.13 2.30
N GLY A 91 -5.82 9.35 3.19
CA GLY A 91 -6.63 8.27 3.73
C GLY A 91 -5.97 7.56 4.91
N LYS A 92 -6.63 6.53 5.38
CA LYS A 92 -6.18 5.76 6.53
C LYS A 92 -4.98 4.90 6.14
N THR A 93 -3.90 5.00 6.91
CA THR A 93 -2.69 4.20 6.73
C THR A 93 -2.73 2.95 7.63
N HIS A 94 -1.80 2.04 7.39
CA HIS A 94 -1.62 0.86 8.24
C HIS A 94 -0.13 0.78 8.62
N THR A 95 0.15 0.67 9.91
CA THR A 95 1.52 0.58 10.41
C THR A 95 1.81 -0.83 10.89
N ILE A 96 2.94 -1.37 10.44
CA ILE A 96 3.42 -2.71 10.82
C ILE A 96 4.70 -2.54 11.61
N ASP A 97 4.82 -3.23 12.74
CA ASP A 97 6.09 -3.33 13.44
C ASP A 97 7.03 -4.25 12.67
N TRP A 98 8.30 -3.87 12.57
CA TRP A 98 9.29 -4.61 11.80
C TRP A 98 10.53 -4.91 12.65
N PRO A 99 11.14 -6.10 12.57
CA PRO A 99 10.63 -7.26 11.82
C PRO A 99 9.38 -7.87 12.45
N LEU A 100 8.68 -8.63 11.67
CA LEU A 100 7.49 -9.35 12.14
C LEU A 100 7.86 -10.46 13.10
#